data_48575a543c78f2cb757bd27063ccbde9
#
_entry.id   48575a543c78f2cb757bd27063ccbde9
#
_cell.length_a   1.000
_cell.length_b   1.000
_cell.length_c   1.000
_cell.angle_alpha   90.00
_cell.angle_beta   90.00
_cell.angle_gamma   90.00
#
_symmetry.space_group_name_H-M   'P 1'
#
loop_
_entity.id
_entity.type
_entity.pdbx_description
1 polymer ?
#
loop_
_entity_poly.entity_id
_entity_poly.type
_entity_poly.pdbx_seq_one_letter_code
_entity_poly.pdbx_strand_id
1 'polypeptide(L)'
;MFNLLNRPTPPTELLASKLYDQDTFYPVFLKDLNKCHSELIVECPFITNRRLKMLLPVFEKLKARKVRIAINTRDPRAQDEGFWRDDAHEAISKLQHMGTQVLYTGNHHRKLAILDRQILYEGSLNILSQSNSSEVMRRIESVPLAWQMTKFIDIDTFIN
;
A
#
# COMPACT_ATOMS: atom_id res chain seq x y z
N MET A 1 30.87 -26.79 -3.52
CA MET A 1 29.96 -26.89 -4.71
C MET A 1 28.55 -27.03 -4.15
N PHE A 2 27.74 -26.01 -4.15
CA PHE A 2 26.35 -26.07 -3.69
C PHE A 2 25.51 -26.85 -4.69
N ASN A 3 24.92 -27.95 -4.23
CA ASN A 3 24.12 -28.86 -5.06
C ASN A 3 22.82 -28.16 -5.47
N LEU A 4 22.72 -27.66 -6.69
CA LEU A 4 21.57 -26.98 -7.28
C LEU A 4 20.31 -27.85 -7.41
N LEU A 5 20.43 -29.16 -7.18
CA LEU A 5 19.38 -30.14 -7.40
C LEU A 5 18.40 -30.34 -6.24
N ASN A 6 18.65 -29.70 -5.09
CA ASN A 6 17.81 -29.84 -3.88
C ASN A 6 17.26 -28.49 -3.38
N ARG A 7 16.91 -27.57 -4.27
CA ARG A 7 16.14 -26.38 -3.85
C ARG A 7 14.70 -26.81 -3.60
N PRO A 8 14.15 -26.56 -2.38
CA PRO A 8 12.74 -26.79 -2.15
C PRO A 8 11.93 -25.97 -3.15
N THR A 9 10.98 -26.61 -3.82
CA THR A 9 10.07 -25.93 -4.73
C THR A 9 9.24 -24.94 -3.89
N PRO A 10 9.30 -23.62 -4.16
CA PRO A 10 8.50 -22.67 -3.40
C PRO A 10 7.00 -22.96 -3.62
N PRO A 11 6.13 -22.60 -2.66
CA PRO A 11 4.68 -22.70 -2.82
C PRO A 11 4.21 -22.04 -4.12
N THR A 12 3.19 -22.61 -4.75
CA THR A 12 2.70 -22.19 -6.07
C THR A 12 2.37 -20.68 -6.12
N GLU A 13 1.81 -20.12 -5.04
CA GLU A 13 1.49 -18.70 -4.92
C GLU A 13 2.75 -17.81 -4.95
N LEU A 14 3.84 -18.27 -4.33
CA LEU A 14 5.10 -17.55 -4.34
C LEU A 14 5.83 -17.68 -5.70
N LEU A 15 5.63 -18.78 -6.41
CA LEU A 15 6.13 -18.95 -7.79
C LEU A 15 5.47 -17.95 -8.75
N ALA A 16 4.19 -17.69 -8.57
CA ALA A 16 3.44 -16.71 -9.37
C ALA A 16 3.69 -15.26 -8.96
N SER A 17 4.35 -15.01 -7.79
CA SER A 17 4.65 -13.66 -7.32
C SER A 17 5.76 -13.00 -8.12
N LYS A 18 5.77 -11.65 -8.13
CA LYS A 18 6.79 -10.86 -8.82
C LYS A 18 7.37 -9.81 -7.88
N LEU A 19 8.66 -9.54 -8.05
CA LEU A 19 9.38 -8.50 -7.32
C LEU A 19 9.52 -7.25 -8.18
N TYR A 20 9.37 -6.11 -7.55
CA TYR A 20 9.54 -4.77 -8.11
C TYR A 20 10.41 -3.95 -7.18
N ASP A 21 11.19 -3.06 -7.75
CA ASP A 21 11.96 -2.04 -7.05
C ASP A 21 11.24 -0.66 -7.08
N GLN A 22 11.88 0.36 -6.55
CA GLN A 22 11.33 1.72 -6.51
C GLN A 22 11.05 2.31 -7.90
N ASP A 23 11.70 1.83 -8.96
CA ASP A 23 11.56 2.33 -10.32
C ASP A 23 10.44 1.62 -11.09
N THR A 24 10.24 0.33 -10.82
CA THR A 24 9.31 -0.54 -11.54
C THR A 24 7.97 -0.75 -10.83
N PHE A 25 7.88 -0.43 -9.55
CA PHE A 25 6.68 -0.63 -8.73
C PHE A 25 5.48 0.21 -9.21
N TYR A 26 5.64 1.53 -9.33
CA TYR A 26 4.49 2.42 -9.56
C TYR A 26 3.76 2.18 -10.87
N PRO A 27 4.43 1.91 -12.01
CA PRO A 27 3.73 1.60 -13.26
C PRO A 27 2.79 0.39 -13.13
N VAL A 28 3.24 -0.65 -12.41
CA VAL A 28 2.44 -1.86 -12.18
C VAL A 28 1.33 -1.61 -11.18
N PHE A 29 1.63 -0.92 -10.09
CA PHE A 29 0.66 -0.56 -9.06
C PHE A 29 -0.48 0.30 -9.62
N LEU A 30 -0.17 1.32 -10.42
CA LEU A 30 -1.17 2.14 -11.11
C LEU A 30 -2.05 1.34 -12.07
N LYS A 31 -1.46 0.36 -12.77
CA LYS A 31 -2.21 -0.54 -13.66
C LYS A 31 -3.21 -1.39 -12.88
N ASP A 32 -2.80 -1.93 -11.73
CA ASP A 32 -3.70 -2.72 -10.88
C ASP A 32 -4.75 -1.85 -10.21
N LEU A 33 -4.40 -0.64 -9.74
CA LEU A 33 -5.37 0.33 -9.22
C LEU A 33 -6.46 0.66 -10.26
N ASN A 34 -6.09 0.84 -11.52
CA ASN A 34 -7.08 1.11 -12.56
C ASN A 34 -8.08 -0.05 -12.77
N LYS A 35 -7.73 -1.28 -12.38
CA LYS A 35 -8.61 -2.45 -12.44
C LYS A 35 -9.35 -2.71 -11.13
N CYS A 36 -8.93 -2.10 -10.03
CA CYS A 36 -9.54 -2.25 -8.72
C CYS A 36 -11.01 -1.76 -8.76
N HIS A 37 -11.94 -2.54 -8.22
CA HIS A 37 -13.38 -2.30 -8.38
C HIS A 37 -14.19 -2.31 -7.08
N SER A 38 -13.64 -2.78 -5.97
CA SER A 38 -14.36 -2.84 -4.69
C SER A 38 -13.63 -2.16 -3.55
N GLU A 39 -12.35 -2.47 -3.33
CA GLU A 39 -11.63 -2.03 -2.14
C GLU A 39 -10.14 -1.86 -2.39
N LEU A 40 -9.59 -0.77 -1.87
CA LEU A 40 -8.15 -0.53 -1.73
C LEU A 40 -7.83 -0.29 -0.26
N ILE A 41 -6.96 -1.11 0.30
CA ILE A 41 -6.37 -0.91 1.62
C ILE A 41 -4.88 -0.61 1.44
N VAL A 42 -4.38 0.44 2.07
CA VAL A 42 -2.96 0.78 2.07
C VAL A 42 -2.47 0.97 3.50
N GLU A 43 -1.41 0.30 3.86
CA GLU A 43 -0.65 0.59 5.08
C GLU A 43 0.69 1.21 4.73
N CYS A 44 0.93 2.42 5.19
CA CYS A 44 2.15 3.16 4.92
C CYS A 44 2.43 4.15 6.06
N PRO A 45 3.61 4.12 6.70
CA PRO A 45 3.87 4.95 7.89
C PRO A 45 3.91 6.44 7.59
N PHE A 46 4.22 6.82 6.36
CA PHE A 46 4.39 8.22 5.96
C PHE A 46 3.63 8.53 4.67
N ILE A 47 3.12 9.75 4.58
CA ILE A 47 2.43 10.28 3.41
C ILE A 47 3.07 11.62 3.06
N THR A 48 3.36 11.86 1.77
CA THR A 48 3.83 13.15 1.27
C THR A 48 2.93 13.68 0.16
N ASN A 49 2.79 15.00 0.09
CA ASN A 49 2.07 15.65 -1.01
C ASN A 49 2.67 15.31 -2.36
N ARG A 50 3.99 15.23 -2.45
CA ARG A 50 4.70 14.86 -3.68
C ARG A 50 4.23 13.52 -4.23
N ARG A 51 4.17 12.49 -3.38
CA ARG A 51 3.75 11.15 -3.81
C ARG A 51 2.25 11.06 -4.00
N LEU A 52 1.48 11.70 -3.13
CA LEU A 52 0.04 11.74 -3.26
C LEU A 52 -0.40 12.41 -4.58
N LYS A 53 0.24 13.49 -5.00
CA LYS A 53 -0.07 14.17 -6.27
C LYS A 53 -0.01 13.23 -7.48
N MET A 54 0.90 12.27 -7.47
CA MET A 54 1.00 11.26 -8.52
C MET A 54 -0.16 10.22 -8.45
N LEU A 55 -0.59 9.85 -7.26
CA LEU A 55 -1.62 8.83 -7.04
C LEU A 55 -3.05 9.39 -7.06
N LEU A 56 -3.21 10.68 -6.77
CA LEU A 56 -4.51 11.32 -6.60
C LEU A 56 -5.44 11.13 -7.82
N PRO A 57 -4.99 11.28 -9.08
CA PRO A 57 -5.88 11.09 -10.22
C PRO A 57 -6.47 9.68 -10.33
N VAL A 58 -5.72 8.64 -9.92
CA VAL A 58 -6.26 7.28 -9.92
C VAL A 58 -7.16 7.05 -8.71
N PHE A 59 -6.85 7.63 -7.55
CA PHE A 59 -7.73 7.55 -6.37
C PHE A 59 -9.07 8.23 -6.62
N GLU A 60 -9.10 9.37 -7.31
CA GLU A 60 -10.32 10.04 -7.73
C GLU A 60 -11.17 9.13 -8.65
N LYS A 61 -10.55 8.45 -9.61
CA LYS A 61 -11.23 7.48 -10.47
C LYS A 61 -11.79 6.29 -9.67
N LEU A 62 -11.05 5.80 -8.68
CA LEU A 62 -11.53 4.76 -7.77
C LEU A 62 -12.76 5.23 -7.00
N LYS A 63 -12.73 6.42 -6.44
CA LYS A 63 -13.88 7.01 -5.71
C LYS A 63 -15.08 7.22 -6.64
N ALA A 64 -14.89 7.70 -7.86
CA ALA A 64 -15.96 7.85 -8.85
C ALA A 64 -16.64 6.49 -9.15
N ARG A 65 -15.89 5.39 -9.11
CA ARG A 65 -16.42 4.02 -9.24
C ARG A 65 -16.96 3.43 -7.92
N LYS A 66 -17.01 4.22 -6.85
CA LYS A 66 -17.45 3.81 -5.51
C LYS A 66 -16.54 2.75 -4.85
N VAL A 67 -15.28 2.66 -5.25
CA VAL A 67 -14.30 1.83 -4.57
C VAL A 67 -14.03 2.40 -3.18
N ARG A 68 -14.08 1.55 -2.17
CA ARG A 68 -13.71 1.90 -0.81
C ARG A 68 -12.19 2.05 -0.73
N ILE A 69 -11.71 3.17 -0.18
CA ILE A 69 -10.28 3.40 0.05
C ILE A 69 -10.07 3.60 1.54
N ALA A 70 -9.24 2.76 2.14
CA ALA A 70 -8.77 2.87 3.52
C ALA A 70 -7.26 2.97 3.56
N ILE A 71 -6.74 3.95 4.27
CA ILE A 71 -5.31 4.18 4.45
C ILE A 71 -5.01 4.19 5.95
N ASN A 72 -4.09 3.35 6.38
CA ASN A 72 -3.58 3.35 7.75
C ASN A 72 -2.16 3.92 7.76
N THR A 73 -1.92 4.94 8.58
CA THR A 73 -0.65 5.68 8.64
C THR A 73 -0.31 6.08 10.08
N ARG A 74 0.81 6.74 10.29
CA ARG A 74 1.12 7.39 11.56
C ARG A 74 0.36 8.70 11.68
N ASP A 75 -0.01 9.05 12.90
CA ASP A 75 -0.55 10.40 13.19
C ASP A 75 0.54 11.45 12.86
N PRO A 76 0.27 12.41 11.98
CA PRO A 76 1.25 13.46 11.65
C PRO A 76 1.67 14.28 12.87
N ARG A 77 0.78 14.42 13.87
CA ARG A 77 1.08 15.15 15.11
C ARG A 77 2.15 14.47 15.96
N ALA A 78 2.40 13.17 15.77
CA ALA A 78 3.45 12.42 16.43
C ALA A 78 4.81 12.50 15.71
N GLN A 79 4.94 13.30 14.64
CA GLN A 79 6.19 13.53 13.92
C GLN A 79 6.91 14.75 14.49
N ASP A 80 8.21 14.61 14.76
CA ASP A 80 9.00 15.65 15.44
C ASP A 80 9.35 16.84 14.52
N GLU A 81 9.43 16.62 13.20
CA GLU A 81 9.81 17.66 12.23
C GLU A 81 8.59 18.39 11.65
N GLY A 82 8.49 19.70 11.92
CA GLY A 82 7.36 20.54 11.53
C GLY A 82 7.02 20.50 10.04
N PHE A 83 8.02 20.59 9.17
CA PHE A 83 7.80 20.55 7.72
C PHE A 83 7.14 19.24 7.24
N TRP A 84 7.66 18.09 7.69
CA TRP A 84 7.10 16.78 7.32
C TRP A 84 5.72 16.57 7.91
N ARG A 85 5.50 17.08 9.11
CA ARG A 85 4.19 17.04 9.76
C ARG A 85 3.16 17.83 8.98
N ASP A 86 3.49 19.04 8.54
CA ASP A 86 2.57 19.91 7.82
C ASP A 86 2.27 19.37 6.42
N ASP A 87 3.27 18.85 5.72
CA ASP A 87 3.11 18.19 4.41
C ASP A 87 2.23 16.95 4.51
N ALA A 88 2.44 16.10 5.51
CA ALA A 88 1.62 14.94 5.77
C ALA A 88 0.18 15.32 6.14
N HIS A 89 0.01 16.34 6.97
CA HIS A 89 -1.32 16.82 7.38
C HIS A 89 -2.13 17.33 6.18
N GLU A 90 -1.50 18.11 5.29
CA GLU A 90 -2.13 18.58 4.06
C GLU A 90 -2.51 17.42 3.14
N ALA A 91 -1.61 16.46 2.93
CA ALA A 91 -1.87 15.28 2.12
C ALA A 91 -3.03 14.43 2.67
N ILE A 92 -3.06 14.20 3.97
CA ILE A 92 -4.15 13.46 4.65
C ILE A 92 -5.48 14.21 4.51
N SER A 93 -5.47 15.53 4.70
CA SER A 93 -6.67 16.35 4.51
C SER A 93 -7.27 16.20 3.12
N LYS A 94 -6.44 16.19 2.07
CA LYS A 94 -6.90 15.94 0.69
C LYS A 94 -7.55 14.57 0.54
N LEU A 95 -6.94 13.53 1.12
CA LEU A 95 -7.49 12.16 1.10
C LEU A 95 -8.85 12.09 1.79
N GLN A 96 -8.98 12.70 2.96
CA GLN A 96 -10.23 12.74 3.71
C GLN A 96 -11.33 13.51 2.98
N HIS A 97 -11.02 14.64 2.35
CA HIS A 97 -11.97 15.43 1.58
C HIS A 97 -12.53 14.65 0.36
N MET A 98 -11.74 13.76 -0.23
CA MET A 98 -12.24 12.91 -1.31
C MET A 98 -12.98 11.66 -0.81
N GLY A 99 -13.18 11.50 0.51
CA GLY A 99 -13.91 10.40 1.11
C GLY A 99 -13.08 9.13 1.30
N THR A 100 -11.76 9.26 1.43
CA THR A 100 -10.88 8.18 1.87
C THR A 100 -10.94 8.08 3.39
N GLN A 101 -11.08 6.87 3.91
CA GLN A 101 -10.96 6.60 5.34
C GLN A 101 -9.49 6.56 5.72
N VAL A 102 -9.07 7.47 6.60
CA VAL A 102 -7.69 7.50 7.11
C VAL A 102 -7.68 7.10 8.58
N LEU A 103 -6.90 6.08 8.89
CA LEU A 103 -6.70 5.52 10.21
C LEU A 103 -5.30 5.86 10.72
N TYR A 104 -5.15 5.98 12.03
CA TYR A 104 -3.88 6.24 12.67
C TYR A 104 -3.48 5.11 13.62
N THR A 105 -2.26 4.59 13.43
CA THR A 105 -1.67 3.58 14.31
C THR A 105 -0.32 4.08 14.83
N GLY A 106 -0.15 4.06 16.15
CA GLY A 106 1.12 4.42 16.79
C GLY A 106 2.23 3.45 16.41
N ASN A 107 3.44 3.97 16.24
CA ASN A 107 4.63 3.18 15.84
C ASN A 107 4.44 2.33 14.57
N HIS A 108 3.47 2.69 13.73
CA HIS A 108 3.19 2.01 12.49
C HIS A 108 4.40 2.04 11.54
N HIS A 109 4.78 0.89 10.99
CA HIS A 109 5.89 0.77 10.05
C HIS A 109 5.63 -0.22 8.91
N ARG A 110 4.44 -0.80 8.84
CA ARG A 110 4.05 -1.72 7.75
C ARG A 110 3.92 -0.97 6.43
N LYS A 111 4.29 -1.63 5.35
CA LYS A 111 4.21 -1.13 3.98
C LYS A 111 3.59 -2.20 3.12
N LEU A 112 2.31 -2.05 2.86
CA LEU A 112 1.56 -3.00 2.06
C LEU A 112 0.35 -2.33 1.38
N ALA A 113 -0.17 -2.99 0.36
CA ALA A 113 -1.46 -2.66 -0.22
C ALA A 113 -2.24 -3.94 -0.55
N ILE A 114 -3.55 -3.90 -0.35
CA ILE A 114 -4.46 -4.99 -0.69
C ILE A 114 -5.53 -4.42 -1.62
N LEU A 115 -5.68 -5.01 -2.81
CA LEU A 115 -6.66 -4.63 -3.82
C LEU A 115 -7.70 -5.73 -3.95
N ASP A 116 -8.97 -5.37 -3.74
CA ASP A 116 -10.13 -6.27 -3.90
C ASP A 116 -10.01 -7.61 -3.13
N ARG A 117 -9.14 -7.66 -2.12
CA ARG A 117 -8.75 -8.90 -1.38
C ARG A 117 -8.27 -10.02 -2.31
N GLN A 118 -7.66 -9.66 -3.43
CA GLN A 118 -7.15 -10.57 -4.46
C GLN A 118 -5.67 -10.35 -4.75
N ILE A 119 -5.20 -9.10 -4.69
CA ILE A 119 -3.81 -8.74 -4.93
C ILE A 119 -3.24 -8.17 -3.65
N LEU A 120 -2.11 -8.70 -3.22
CA LEU A 120 -1.31 -8.23 -2.09
C LEU A 120 0.02 -7.68 -2.60
N TYR A 121 0.32 -6.46 -2.19
CA TYR A 121 1.66 -5.88 -2.26
C TYR A 121 2.24 -5.80 -0.85
N GLU A 122 3.47 -6.28 -0.66
CA GLU A 122 4.19 -6.20 0.61
C GLU A 122 5.69 -6.02 0.39
N GLY A 123 6.35 -5.25 1.24
CA GLY A 123 7.79 -5.02 1.12
C GLY A 123 8.30 -3.87 1.96
N SER A 124 9.39 -3.26 1.49
CA SER A 124 10.03 -2.14 2.18
C SER A 124 9.61 -0.76 1.68
N LEU A 125 8.99 -0.67 0.49
CA LEU A 125 8.68 0.58 -0.18
C LEU A 125 7.52 1.33 0.49
N ASN A 126 7.76 2.56 0.90
CA ASN A 126 6.74 3.47 1.43
C ASN A 126 5.83 3.99 0.30
N ILE A 127 4.71 3.32 0.04
CA ILE A 127 3.84 3.56 -1.13
C ILE A 127 3.43 5.03 -1.27
N LEU A 128 3.15 5.70 -0.15
CA LEU A 128 2.63 7.07 -0.12
C LEU A 128 3.69 8.14 0.13
N SER A 129 4.98 7.76 0.26
CA SER A 129 6.06 8.72 0.55
C SER A 129 7.39 8.38 -0.12
N GLN A 130 7.47 7.30 -0.90
CA GLN A 130 8.73 6.88 -1.56
C GLN A 130 9.39 8.03 -2.33
N SER A 131 10.70 8.20 -2.13
CA SER A 131 11.51 9.20 -2.83
C SER A 131 12.63 8.56 -3.64
N ASN A 132 13.78 8.32 -3.03
CA ASN A 132 15.01 7.92 -3.73
C ASN A 132 15.76 6.74 -3.07
N SER A 133 15.20 6.10 -2.06
CA SER A 133 15.81 4.90 -1.46
C SER A 133 15.61 3.67 -2.34
N SER A 134 16.57 2.73 -2.26
CA SER A 134 16.44 1.41 -2.91
C SER A 134 15.52 0.54 -2.08
N GLU A 135 14.48 0.04 -2.72
CA GLU A 135 13.38 -0.67 -2.06
C GLU A 135 13.00 -1.93 -2.82
N VAL A 136 12.26 -2.80 -2.18
CA VAL A 136 11.65 -3.98 -2.79
C VAL A 136 10.18 -4.06 -2.44
N MET A 137 9.37 -4.46 -3.43
CA MET A 137 7.95 -4.74 -3.25
C MET A 137 7.60 -6.04 -3.96
N ARG A 138 6.98 -6.96 -3.26
CA ARG A 138 6.43 -8.18 -3.84
C ARG A 138 4.96 -7.98 -4.16
N ARG A 139 4.57 -8.34 -5.38
CA ARG A 139 3.17 -8.44 -5.79
C ARG A 139 2.75 -9.92 -5.82
N ILE A 140 1.69 -10.24 -5.13
CA ILE A 140 1.14 -11.60 -5.05
C ILE A 140 -0.33 -11.53 -5.47
N GLU A 141 -0.72 -12.27 -6.49
CA GLU A 141 -2.11 -12.44 -6.88
C GLU A 141 -2.63 -13.75 -6.28
N SER A 142 -3.25 -13.63 -5.12
CA SER A 142 -3.74 -14.77 -4.34
C SER A 142 -4.83 -14.31 -3.37
N VAL A 143 -6.04 -14.78 -3.57
CA VAL A 143 -7.17 -14.52 -2.65
C VAL A 143 -6.85 -15.01 -1.23
N PRO A 144 -6.37 -16.25 -1.01
CA PRO A 144 -6.05 -16.71 0.34
C PRO A 144 -5.01 -15.86 1.06
N LEU A 145 -3.94 -15.43 0.38
CA LEU A 145 -2.88 -14.63 0.99
C LEU A 145 -3.33 -13.18 1.24
N ALA A 146 -4.11 -12.59 0.35
CA ALA A 146 -4.71 -11.27 0.57
C ALA A 146 -5.66 -11.28 1.77
N TRP A 147 -6.48 -12.31 1.93
CA TRP A 147 -7.34 -12.48 3.10
C TRP A 147 -6.55 -12.75 4.38
N GLN A 148 -5.49 -13.55 4.32
CA GLN A 148 -4.60 -13.78 5.46
C GLN A 148 -4.01 -12.46 5.96
N MET A 149 -3.51 -11.62 5.05
CA MET A 149 -2.97 -10.30 5.39
C MET A 149 -4.06 -9.39 5.97
N THR A 150 -5.23 -9.34 5.35
CA THR A 150 -6.37 -8.54 5.84
C THR A 150 -6.72 -8.89 7.29
N LYS A 151 -6.78 -10.18 7.62
CA LYS A 151 -7.03 -10.65 8.99
C LYS A 151 -5.87 -10.34 9.93
N PHE A 152 -4.63 -10.49 9.46
CA PHE A 152 -3.44 -10.24 10.27
C PHE A 152 -3.34 -8.77 10.71
N ILE A 153 -3.69 -7.82 9.82
CA ILE A 153 -3.69 -6.39 10.14
C ILE A 153 -4.97 -5.94 10.87
N ASP A 154 -5.96 -6.83 11.02
CA ASP A 154 -7.25 -6.59 11.69
C ASP A 154 -7.99 -5.34 11.19
N ILE A 155 -7.85 -5.05 9.89
CA ILE A 155 -8.39 -3.81 9.31
C ILE A 155 -9.92 -3.78 9.34
N ASP A 156 -10.58 -4.93 9.26
CA ASP A 156 -12.04 -5.03 9.24
C ASP A 156 -12.70 -4.53 10.53
N THR A 157 -11.95 -4.47 11.63
CA THR A 157 -12.42 -3.88 12.90
C THR A 157 -12.58 -2.36 12.80
N PHE A 158 -11.87 -1.71 11.88
CA PHE A 158 -11.76 -0.26 11.77
C PHE A 158 -12.42 0.34 10.52
N ILE A 159 -12.70 -0.47 9.51
CA ILE A 159 -13.35 -0.02 8.27
C ILE A 159 -14.79 -0.51 8.19
N ASN A 160 -15.72 0.40 7.93
CA ASN A 160 -17.16 0.14 7.76
C ASN A 160 -17.51 -0.02 6.28
#